data_7539890fcf7524ba45a5dbd711cf3d5c
#
_entry.id   7539890fcf7524ba45a5dbd711cf3d5c
#
_cell.length_a   1.000
_cell.length_b   1.000
_cell.length_c   1.000
_cell.angle_alpha   90.00
_cell.angle_beta   90.00
_cell.angle_gamma   90.00
#
_symmetry.space_group_name_H-M   'P 1'
#
loop_
_entity.id
_entity.type
_entity.pdbx_description
1 polymer ?
#
loop_
_entity_poly.entity_id
_entity_poly.type
_entity_poly.pdbx_seq_one_letter_code
_entity_poly.pdbx_strand_id
1 'polypeptide(L)'
;MGWHVAKVGDRWAALEPIRQGMTLAFGSIAPKVALGVALRHDWGTQYTANTFVNEIKCWGFTDTPAFVGEPECNGCAERFMRTLKEQCLYLHQFRDLEEARAIIGAFIAQYNAEWIVERLGYRTPAQARREALREAA
;
A
#
# COMPACT_ATOMS: atom_id res chain seq x y z
N MET A 1 4.45 -4.65 -3.06
CA MET A 1 3.60 -3.71 -2.27
C MET A 1 4.22 -3.58 -0.90
N GLY A 2 4.41 -2.34 -0.42
CA GLY A 2 4.80 -2.10 0.97
C GLY A 2 3.57 -2.21 1.89
N TRP A 3 3.78 -2.67 3.10
CA TRP A 3 2.73 -2.79 4.13
C TRP A 3 3.32 -2.64 5.52
N HIS A 4 2.50 -2.24 6.48
CA HIS A 4 2.94 -2.07 7.87
C HIS A 4 1.81 -2.37 8.84
N VAL A 5 2.16 -2.92 9.99
CA VAL A 5 1.25 -3.16 11.12
C VAL A 5 1.83 -2.51 12.35
N ALA A 6 1.06 -1.62 12.97
CA ALA A 6 1.46 -0.87 14.16
C ALA A 6 0.31 -0.85 15.18
N LYS A 7 0.62 -0.60 16.45
CA LYS A 7 -0.38 -0.40 17.51
C LYS A 7 -1.08 0.96 17.39
N VAL A 8 -0.42 1.93 16.78
CA VAL A 8 -0.92 3.30 16.60
C VAL A 8 -0.78 3.68 15.14
N GLY A 9 -1.86 4.16 14.55
CA GLY A 9 -1.90 4.63 13.17
C GLY A 9 -1.50 6.10 13.07
N ASP A 10 -0.23 6.42 13.31
CA ASP A 10 0.30 7.78 13.18
C ASP A 10 0.95 8.03 11.81
N ARG A 11 1.46 9.25 11.61
CA ARG A 11 2.16 9.65 10.39
C ARG A 11 3.38 8.80 10.05
N TRP A 12 4.07 8.27 11.05
CA TRP A 12 5.24 7.42 10.85
C TRP A 12 4.84 6.03 10.36
N ALA A 13 3.79 5.46 10.97
CA ALA A 13 3.20 4.21 10.51
C ALA A 13 2.65 4.31 9.06
N ALA A 14 2.15 5.49 8.67
CA ALA A 14 1.69 5.73 7.30
C ALA A 14 2.83 5.85 6.28
N LEU A 15 4.01 6.36 6.68
CA LEU A 15 5.19 6.48 5.82
C LEU A 15 5.89 5.14 5.58
N GLU A 16 5.81 4.20 6.52
CA GLU A 16 6.56 2.94 6.44
C GLU A 16 6.22 2.08 5.21
N PRO A 17 4.93 1.83 4.86
CA PRO A 17 4.62 1.09 3.64
C PRO A 17 5.07 1.80 2.36
N ILE A 18 5.15 3.14 2.37
CA ILE A 18 5.65 3.91 1.23
C ILE A 18 7.15 3.69 1.09
N ARG A 19 7.92 3.77 2.17
CA ARG A 19 9.36 3.48 2.19
C ARG A 19 9.68 2.08 1.67
N GLN A 20 8.95 1.08 2.13
CA GLN A 20 9.08 -0.28 1.63
C GLN A 20 8.74 -0.37 0.14
N GLY A 21 7.66 0.28 -0.29
CA GLY A 21 7.27 0.35 -1.69
C GLY A 21 8.34 1.00 -2.58
N MET A 22 8.96 2.08 -2.09
CA MET A 22 10.06 2.76 -2.79
C MET A 22 11.30 1.86 -2.93
N THR A 23 11.70 1.20 -1.85
CA THR A 23 12.82 0.24 -1.89
C THR A 23 12.56 -0.88 -2.90
N LEU A 24 11.33 -1.41 -2.93
CA LEU A 24 10.95 -2.47 -3.87
C LEU A 24 10.85 -1.99 -5.33
N ALA A 25 10.47 -0.73 -5.56
CA ALA A 25 10.24 -0.20 -6.90
C ALA A 25 11.48 0.47 -7.50
N PHE A 26 12.23 1.18 -6.68
CA PHE A 26 13.35 2.04 -7.12
C PHE A 26 14.70 1.63 -6.53
N GLY A 27 14.73 0.62 -5.64
CA GLY A 27 15.96 0.15 -4.99
C GLY A 27 16.49 1.08 -3.89
N SER A 28 15.90 2.24 -3.67
CA SER A 28 16.38 3.23 -2.69
C SER A 28 15.28 4.16 -2.18
N ILE A 29 15.57 4.82 -1.06
CA ILE A 29 14.77 5.93 -0.53
C ILE A 29 15.64 7.18 -0.68
N ALA A 30 15.40 7.95 -1.73
CA ALA A 30 16.19 9.15 -2.05
C ALA A 30 15.28 10.32 -2.48
N PRO A 31 15.74 11.57 -2.35
CA PRO A 31 15.01 12.72 -2.86
C PRO A 31 14.71 12.57 -4.36
N LYS A 32 13.46 12.88 -4.74
CA LYS A 32 12.99 12.88 -6.13
C LYS A 32 13.00 11.52 -6.84
N VAL A 33 13.23 10.39 -6.13
CA VAL A 33 13.28 9.06 -6.75
C VAL A 33 11.94 8.63 -7.33
N ALA A 34 10.83 9.14 -6.79
CA ALA A 34 9.47 8.83 -7.20
C ALA A 34 8.85 9.91 -8.11
N LEU A 35 9.66 10.68 -8.84
CA LEU A 35 9.12 11.68 -9.78
C LEU A 35 8.20 11.04 -10.82
N GLY A 36 7.02 11.67 -11.02
CA GLY A 36 6.00 11.17 -11.94
C GLY A 36 5.04 10.14 -11.34
N VAL A 37 5.26 9.72 -10.09
CA VAL A 37 4.37 8.79 -9.39
C VAL A 37 3.36 9.57 -8.54
N ALA A 38 2.06 9.33 -8.77
CA ALA A 38 0.99 9.87 -7.93
C ALA A 38 0.77 8.96 -6.71
N LEU A 39 0.70 9.56 -5.52
CA LEU A 39 0.34 8.87 -4.29
C LEU A 39 -1.08 9.26 -3.88
N ARG A 40 -2.00 8.31 -3.94
CA ARG A 40 -3.37 8.50 -3.50
C ARG A 40 -3.56 8.03 -2.07
N HIS A 41 -4.25 8.83 -1.28
CA HIS A 41 -4.62 8.50 0.10
C HIS A 41 -5.96 9.17 0.48
N ASP A 42 -6.55 8.79 1.58
CA ASP A 42 -7.72 9.43 2.16
C ASP A 42 -7.35 10.70 2.97
N TRP A 43 -8.34 11.31 3.61
CA TRP A 43 -8.17 12.50 4.45
C TRP A 43 -7.87 12.16 5.92
N GLY A 44 -7.36 10.98 6.22
CA GLY A 44 -6.93 10.63 7.57
C GLY A 44 -5.87 11.60 8.11
N THR A 45 -5.92 11.89 9.40
CA THR A 45 -5.02 12.87 10.04
C THR A 45 -3.55 12.50 9.90
N GLN A 46 -3.22 11.22 9.76
CA GLN A 46 -1.87 10.72 9.50
C GLN A 46 -1.34 11.18 8.15
N TYR A 47 -2.20 11.32 7.13
CA TYR A 47 -1.82 11.71 5.77
C TYR A 47 -1.82 13.23 5.56
N THR A 48 -2.61 13.96 6.35
CA THR A 48 -2.65 15.44 6.30
C THR A 48 -1.59 16.10 7.20
N ALA A 49 -0.86 15.30 7.98
CA ALA A 49 0.23 15.81 8.81
C ALA A 49 1.36 16.41 7.94
N ASN A 50 1.83 17.60 8.30
CA ASN A 50 2.91 18.28 7.58
C ASN A 50 4.15 17.39 7.35
N THR A 51 4.51 16.58 8.34
CA THR A 51 5.63 15.63 8.22
C THR A 51 5.40 14.64 7.08
N PHE A 52 4.19 14.04 6.97
CA PHE A 52 3.87 13.11 5.90
C PHE A 52 3.94 13.80 4.54
N VAL A 53 3.27 14.95 4.40
CA VAL A 53 3.21 15.71 3.14
C VAL A 53 4.61 16.15 2.69
N ASN A 54 5.45 16.61 3.61
CA ASN A 54 6.81 17.04 3.31
C ASN A 54 7.70 15.87 2.86
N GLU A 55 7.58 14.71 3.51
CA GLU A 55 8.35 13.51 3.15
C GLU A 55 7.98 13.01 1.74
N ILE A 56 6.69 12.84 1.43
CA ILE A 56 6.28 12.38 0.10
C ILE A 56 6.68 13.35 -1.01
N LYS A 57 6.60 14.65 -0.76
CA LYS A 57 7.08 15.69 -1.69
C LYS A 57 8.59 15.64 -1.87
N CYS A 58 9.37 15.47 -0.79
CA CYS A 58 10.82 15.31 -0.85
C CYS A 58 11.19 14.11 -1.75
N TRP A 59 10.49 12.99 -1.62
CA TRP A 59 10.71 11.82 -2.46
C TRP A 59 10.22 11.98 -3.90
N GLY A 60 9.49 13.05 -4.21
CA GLY A 60 9.03 13.39 -5.56
C GLY A 60 7.65 12.87 -5.92
N PHE A 61 6.89 12.32 -4.99
CA PHE A 61 5.51 11.95 -5.24
C PHE A 61 4.63 13.18 -5.53
N THR A 62 3.69 13.01 -6.45
CA THR A 62 2.56 13.91 -6.59
C THR A 62 1.49 13.50 -5.60
N ASP A 63 1.21 14.39 -4.66
CA ASP A 63 0.16 14.21 -3.65
C ASP A 63 -1.22 14.31 -4.31
N THR A 64 -2.01 13.23 -4.22
CA THR A 64 -3.35 13.15 -4.82
C THR A 64 -4.35 12.60 -3.81
N PRO A 65 -4.76 13.41 -2.81
CA PRO A 65 -5.78 12.98 -1.87
C PRO A 65 -7.08 12.62 -2.60
N ALA A 66 -7.82 11.64 -2.09
CA ALA A 66 -9.11 11.26 -2.63
C ALA A 66 -10.09 12.44 -2.57
N PHE A 67 -10.93 12.63 -3.60
CA PHE A 67 -11.93 13.66 -3.56
C PHE A 67 -12.96 13.39 -2.45
N VAL A 68 -13.33 14.43 -1.72
CA VAL A 68 -14.35 14.34 -0.68
C VAL A 68 -15.69 13.99 -1.36
N GLY A 69 -16.27 12.85 -0.99
CA GLY A 69 -17.54 12.39 -1.56
C GLY A 69 -17.44 11.47 -2.78
N GLU A 70 -16.23 11.11 -3.25
CA GLU A 70 -16.04 10.13 -4.34
C GLU A 70 -15.39 8.84 -3.81
N PRO A 71 -16.17 7.89 -3.27
CA PRO A 71 -15.67 6.64 -2.73
C PRO A 71 -14.97 5.76 -3.78
N GLU A 72 -15.30 5.92 -5.05
CA GLU A 72 -14.71 5.13 -6.15
C GLU A 72 -13.19 5.31 -6.30
N CYS A 73 -12.66 6.43 -5.84
CA CYS A 73 -11.24 6.74 -5.90
C CYS A 73 -10.36 5.79 -5.11
N ASN A 74 -10.87 5.16 -4.04
CA ASN A 74 -10.14 4.23 -3.17
C ASN A 74 -10.61 2.77 -3.29
N GLY A 75 -11.53 2.46 -4.21
CA GLY A 75 -12.17 1.16 -4.30
C GLY A 75 -11.20 -0.04 -4.41
N CYS A 76 -10.01 0.14 -4.98
CA CYS A 76 -9.00 -0.93 -5.02
C CYS A 76 -8.43 -1.24 -3.63
N ALA A 77 -8.09 -0.20 -2.87
CA ALA A 77 -7.56 -0.35 -1.51
C ALA A 77 -8.64 -0.89 -0.57
N GLU A 78 -9.86 -0.37 -0.68
CA GLU A 78 -11.01 -0.83 0.12
C GLU A 78 -11.33 -2.30 -0.14
N ARG A 79 -11.30 -2.74 -1.41
CA ARG A 79 -11.53 -4.14 -1.76
C ARG A 79 -10.44 -5.05 -1.19
N PHE A 80 -9.17 -4.64 -1.30
CA PHE A 80 -8.08 -5.38 -0.68
C PHE A 80 -8.24 -5.45 0.85
N MET A 81 -8.54 -4.32 1.50
CA MET A 81 -8.75 -4.28 2.95
C MET A 81 -9.92 -5.13 3.42
N ARG A 82 -11.00 -5.20 2.63
CA ARG A 82 -12.11 -6.14 2.89
C ARG A 82 -11.61 -7.58 2.82
N THR A 83 -10.93 -7.97 1.75
CA THR A 83 -10.39 -9.31 1.58
C THR A 83 -9.43 -9.67 2.72
N LEU A 84 -8.52 -8.77 3.10
CA LEU A 84 -7.62 -8.96 4.23
C LEU A 84 -8.39 -9.19 5.55
N LYS A 85 -9.43 -8.41 5.81
CA LYS A 85 -10.25 -8.58 7.01
C LYS A 85 -10.96 -9.93 7.02
N GLU A 86 -11.67 -10.25 5.96
CA GLU A 86 -12.51 -11.46 5.86
C GLU A 86 -11.70 -12.75 5.79
N GLN A 87 -10.57 -12.74 5.07
CA GLN A 87 -9.77 -13.93 4.79
C GLN A 87 -8.54 -14.10 5.69
N CYS A 88 -8.24 -13.10 6.53
CA CYS A 88 -7.11 -13.17 7.44
C CYS A 88 -7.46 -12.66 8.84
N LEU A 89 -7.82 -11.38 9.00
CA LEU A 89 -7.89 -10.79 10.35
C LEU A 89 -9.00 -11.40 11.21
N TYR A 90 -10.18 -11.67 10.65
CA TYR A 90 -11.30 -12.23 11.39
C TYR A 90 -11.15 -13.72 11.72
N LEU A 91 -10.20 -14.39 11.06
CA LEU A 91 -9.92 -15.82 11.26
C LEU A 91 -8.82 -16.07 12.30
N HIS A 92 -8.16 -15.02 12.79
CA HIS A 92 -7.03 -15.15 13.71
C HIS A 92 -7.21 -14.30 14.96
N GLN A 93 -6.73 -14.85 16.08
CA GLN A 93 -6.52 -14.11 17.33
C GLN A 93 -5.00 -13.96 17.51
N PHE A 94 -4.51 -12.73 17.44
CA PHE A 94 -3.07 -12.45 17.53
C PHE A 94 -2.67 -12.29 18.99
N ARG A 95 -1.64 -13.00 19.42
CA ARG A 95 -1.06 -12.89 20.76
C ARG A 95 -0.30 -11.57 20.95
N ASP A 96 0.40 -11.16 19.91
CA ASP A 96 1.22 -9.97 19.89
C ASP A 96 1.35 -9.38 18.47
N LEU A 97 2.09 -8.26 18.38
CA LEU A 97 2.31 -7.55 17.13
C LEU A 97 3.22 -8.32 16.16
N GLU A 98 4.12 -9.14 16.68
CA GLU A 98 5.06 -9.91 15.87
C GLU A 98 4.33 -11.06 15.16
N GLU A 99 3.48 -11.78 15.88
CA GLU A 99 2.62 -12.80 15.29
C GLU A 99 1.66 -12.20 14.26
N ALA A 100 1.06 -11.04 14.57
CA ALA A 100 0.20 -10.34 13.61
C ALA A 100 0.95 -9.99 12.32
N ARG A 101 2.18 -9.48 12.43
CA ARG A 101 3.02 -9.19 11.27
C ARG A 101 3.37 -10.43 10.47
N ALA A 102 3.69 -11.52 11.11
CA ALA A 102 4.03 -12.79 10.44
C ALA A 102 2.83 -13.32 9.64
N ILE A 103 1.66 -13.41 10.26
CA ILE A 103 0.44 -13.94 9.63
C ILE A 103 -0.06 -13.03 8.51
N ILE A 104 -0.12 -11.72 8.75
CA ILE A 104 -0.54 -10.74 7.73
C ILE A 104 0.45 -10.72 6.56
N GLY A 105 1.74 -10.78 6.84
CA GLY A 105 2.78 -10.82 5.81
C GLY A 105 2.67 -12.05 4.92
N ALA A 106 2.45 -13.22 5.50
CA ALA A 106 2.23 -14.47 4.76
C ALA A 106 0.97 -14.36 3.87
N PHE A 107 -0.13 -13.83 4.41
CA PHE A 107 -1.36 -13.59 3.65
C PHE A 107 -1.12 -12.63 2.47
N ILE A 108 -0.43 -11.51 2.68
CA ILE A 108 -0.13 -10.54 1.61
C ILE A 108 0.75 -11.16 0.53
N ALA A 109 1.72 -11.99 0.90
CA ALA A 109 2.57 -12.70 -0.05
C ALA A 109 1.73 -13.66 -0.91
N GLN A 110 0.88 -14.47 -0.29
CA GLN A 110 -0.04 -15.37 -0.98
C GLN A 110 -1.02 -14.61 -1.88
N TYR A 111 -1.63 -13.54 -1.37
CA TYR A 111 -2.53 -12.69 -2.16
C TYR A 111 -1.86 -12.16 -3.43
N ASN A 112 -0.66 -11.65 -3.32
CA ASN A 112 0.07 -11.14 -4.48
C ASN A 112 0.44 -12.24 -5.50
N ALA A 113 0.73 -13.45 -5.04
CA ALA A 113 1.17 -14.55 -5.89
C ALA A 113 0.01 -15.32 -6.54
N GLU A 114 -1.10 -15.51 -5.85
CA GLU A 114 -2.12 -16.49 -6.19
C GLU A 114 -3.53 -15.89 -6.38
N TRP A 115 -3.84 -14.73 -5.77
CA TRP A 115 -5.20 -14.18 -5.79
C TRP A 115 -5.55 -13.63 -7.17
N ILE A 116 -6.57 -14.19 -7.80
CA ILE A 116 -7.05 -13.73 -9.11
C ILE A 116 -7.95 -12.50 -8.92
N VAL A 117 -7.58 -11.40 -9.57
CA VAL A 117 -8.30 -10.13 -9.50
C VAL A 117 -8.92 -9.80 -10.86
N GLU A 118 -10.24 -9.77 -10.93
CA GLU A 118 -11.00 -9.47 -12.17
C GLU A 118 -10.55 -8.16 -12.80
N ARG A 119 -10.43 -7.08 -12.02
CA ARG A 119 -10.00 -5.76 -12.51
C ARG A 119 -8.59 -5.75 -13.11
N LEU A 120 -7.76 -6.73 -12.79
CA LEU A 120 -6.44 -6.94 -13.39
C LEU A 120 -6.51 -7.87 -14.62
N GLY A 121 -7.68 -8.06 -15.21
CA GLY A 121 -7.89 -8.98 -16.33
C GLY A 121 -7.72 -10.43 -15.91
N TYR A 122 -8.26 -10.81 -14.75
CA TYR A 122 -8.16 -12.16 -14.18
C TYR A 122 -6.72 -12.64 -13.94
N ARG A 123 -5.84 -11.71 -13.59
CA ARG A 123 -4.43 -11.96 -13.25
C ARG A 123 -4.18 -11.75 -11.76
N THR A 124 -3.09 -12.33 -11.27
CA THR A 124 -2.63 -12.03 -9.92
C THR A 124 -1.95 -10.65 -9.88
N PRO A 125 -1.90 -9.97 -8.73
CA PRO A 125 -1.17 -8.70 -8.60
C PRO A 125 0.29 -8.79 -9.05
N ALA A 126 0.97 -9.91 -8.77
CA ALA A 126 2.35 -10.14 -9.19
C ALA A 126 2.48 -10.31 -10.71
N GLN A 127 1.53 -10.97 -11.37
CA GLN A 127 1.51 -11.08 -12.83
C GLN A 127 1.30 -9.73 -13.49
N ALA A 128 0.26 -9.01 -13.08
CA ALA A 128 -0.06 -7.68 -13.63
C ALA A 128 1.11 -6.69 -13.48
N ARG A 129 1.80 -6.72 -12.32
CA ARG A 129 2.99 -5.90 -12.10
C ARG A 129 4.13 -6.27 -13.06
N ARG A 130 4.42 -7.56 -13.25
CA ARG A 130 5.48 -8.00 -14.17
C ARG A 130 5.24 -7.57 -15.61
N GLU A 131 4.00 -7.65 -16.05
CA GLU A 131 3.62 -7.22 -17.41
C GLU A 131 3.77 -5.72 -17.58
N ALA A 132 3.24 -4.91 -16.65
CA ALA A 132 3.41 -3.46 -16.68
C ALA A 132 4.87 -3.00 -16.70
N LEU A 133 5.76 -3.71 -15.99
CA LEU A 133 7.20 -3.40 -16.02
C LEU A 133 7.86 -3.78 -17.35
N ARG A 134 7.36 -4.81 -18.04
CA ARG A 134 7.87 -5.17 -19.38
C ARG A 134 7.40 -4.21 -20.46
N GLU A 135 6.18 -3.67 -20.34
CA GLU A 135 5.64 -2.67 -21.26
C GLU A 135 6.29 -1.29 -21.11
N ALA A 136 6.86 -1.01 -19.94
CA ALA A 136 7.53 0.25 -19.63
C ALA A 136 9.04 0.23 -19.93
N ALA A 137 9.62 -0.92 -20.28
CA ALA A 137 11.05 -1.12 -20.57
C ALA A 137 11.34 -1.06 -22.07
#